data_6af1fba12f98577468f27471fd098518
#
_entry.id   6af1fba12f98577468f27471fd098518
#
_cell.length_a   1.000
_cell.length_b   1.000
_cell.length_c   1.000
_cell.angle_alpha   90.00
_cell.angle_beta   90.00
_cell.angle_gamma   90.00
#
_symmetry.space_group_name_H-M   'P 1'
#
loop_
_entity.id
_entity.type
_entity.pdbx_description
1 polymer ?
#
loop_
_entity_poly.entity_id
_entity_poly.type
_entity_poly.pdbx_seq_one_letter_code
_entity_poly.pdbx_strand_id
1 'polypeptide(L)'
;MRMTEKQYSKLTDILSPARKKTVVKRIEARPLKEMKLILQLMKIDFIAEHRFHETRQWRFDIAIPSLKIAIEYEGIMSRKSRHMTVTGYTKDCEKYNAATIAGWRILRYNAINYKSLGDDLRLIIKNNTWQNKIISKYRKLIFQI
;
A
#
# COMPACT_ATOMS: atom_id res chain seq x y z
N MET A 1 25.80 49.79 15.90
CA MET A 1 26.18 48.46 16.46
C MET A 1 25.60 47.36 15.56
N ARG A 2 26.42 46.58 14.86
CA ARG A 2 25.94 45.53 13.95
C ARG A 2 25.74 44.23 14.76
N MET A 3 24.56 43.62 14.63
CA MET A 3 24.29 42.32 15.23
C MET A 3 25.17 41.21 14.61
N THR A 4 25.64 40.30 15.46
CA THR A 4 26.36 39.11 15.00
C THR A 4 25.40 38.08 14.40
N GLU A 5 25.87 37.22 13.48
CA GLU A 5 25.04 36.13 12.88
C GLU A 5 24.35 35.29 13.94
N LYS A 6 25.00 35.01 15.06
CA LYS A 6 24.46 34.24 16.19
C LYS A 6 23.30 34.94 16.89
N GLN A 7 23.32 36.30 16.95
CA GLN A 7 22.23 37.10 17.49
C GLN A 7 21.06 37.18 16.51
N TYR A 8 21.34 37.19 15.19
CA TYR A 8 20.33 37.21 14.14
C TYR A 8 19.59 35.85 14.07
N SER A 9 20.30 34.71 14.16
CA SER A 9 19.71 33.39 14.22
C SER A 9 18.77 33.20 15.42
N LYS A 10 19.18 33.63 16.62
CA LYS A 10 18.32 33.61 17.81
C LYS A 10 17.07 34.47 17.66
N LEU A 11 17.16 35.61 17.00
CA LEU A 11 16.03 36.49 16.77
C LEU A 11 15.03 35.90 15.78
N THR A 12 15.51 35.23 14.71
CA THR A 12 14.67 34.54 13.76
C THR A 12 13.95 33.33 14.36
N ASP A 13 14.58 32.61 15.28
CA ASP A 13 13.96 31.49 16.01
C ASP A 13 12.85 31.95 16.95
N ILE A 14 13.02 33.12 17.58
CA ILE A 14 12.01 33.72 18.46
C ILE A 14 10.85 34.34 17.66
N LEU A 15 11.13 34.93 16.51
CA LEU A 15 10.13 35.60 15.66
C LEU A 15 9.41 34.65 14.70
N SER A 16 9.93 33.45 14.51
CA SER A 16 9.24 32.40 13.73
C SER A 16 8.09 31.82 14.56
N PRO A 17 6.82 32.11 14.28
CA PRO A 17 5.74 31.45 14.99
C PRO A 17 5.89 29.92 14.80
N ALA A 18 6.02 29.20 15.92
CA ALA A 18 6.09 27.74 15.90
C ALA A 18 4.94 27.23 15.04
N ARG A 19 5.28 26.71 13.87
CA ARG A 19 4.31 26.19 12.91
C ARG A 19 3.61 25.01 13.58
N LYS A 20 2.48 25.28 14.25
CA LYS A 20 1.62 24.24 14.81
C LYS A 20 1.32 23.30 13.66
N LYS A 21 1.86 22.08 13.71
CA LYS A 21 1.50 21.01 12.80
C LYS A 21 0.03 20.72 13.05
N THR A 22 -0.82 21.39 12.32
CA THR A 22 -2.25 21.04 12.27
C THR A 22 -2.30 19.62 11.73
N VAL A 23 -2.73 18.68 12.57
CA VAL A 23 -3.01 17.31 12.14
C VAL A 23 -4.26 17.39 11.27
N VAL A 24 -4.06 17.69 10.00
CA VAL A 24 -5.13 17.60 9.00
C VAL A 24 -5.44 16.12 8.87
N LYS A 25 -6.59 15.71 9.42
CA LYS A 25 -7.11 14.35 9.25
C LYS A 25 -7.19 14.09 7.74
N ARG A 26 -6.31 13.22 7.22
CA ARG A 26 -6.32 12.89 5.78
C ARG A 26 -7.67 12.31 5.44
N ILE A 27 -8.40 13.00 4.57
CA ILE A 27 -9.65 12.47 4.02
C ILE A 27 -9.26 11.32 3.08
N GLU A 28 -9.77 10.14 3.37
CA GLU A 28 -9.53 8.95 2.55
C GLU A 28 -10.10 9.16 1.14
N ALA A 29 -9.33 8.80 0.12
CA ALA A 29 -9.76 8.92 -1.26
C ALA A 29 -11.05 8.10 -1.53
N ARG A 30 -12.00 8.68 -2.28
CA ARG A 30 -13.26 8.02 -2.59
C ARG A 30 -13.08 6.61 -3.21
N PRO A 31 -12.17 6.39 -4.19
CA PRO A 31 -11.93 5.05 -4.73
C PRO A 31 -11.50 4.05 -3.68
N LEU A 32 -10.68 4.44 -2.71
CA LEU A 32 -10.24 3.55 -1.64
C LEU A 32 -11.41 3.10 -0.74
N LYS A 33 -12.36 4.00 -0.46
CA LYS A 33 -13.60 3.66 0.26
C LYS A 33 -14.46 2.68 -0.53
N GLU A 34 -14.61 2.90 -1.84
CA GLU A 34 -15.38 2.02 -2.73
C GLU A 34 -14.72 0.63 -2.83
N MET A 35 -13.40 0.54 -2.90
CA MET A 35 -12.67 -0.74 -2.87
C MET A 35 -12.90 -1.51 -1.57
N LYS A 36 -12.89 -0.83 -0.42
CA LYS A 36 -13.24 -1.45 0.87
C LYS A 36 -14.68 -1.96 0.90
N LEU A 37 -15.60 -1.19 0.33
CA LEU A 37 -17.00 -1.61 0.22
C LEU A 37 -17.15 -2.87 -0.67
N ILE A 38 -16.42 -2.95 -1.78
CA ILE A 38 -16.39 -4.16 -2.63
C ILE A 38 -15.95 -5.38 -1.81
N LEU A 39 -14.89 -5.26 -1.01
CA LEU A 39 -14.41 -6.36 -0.17
C LEU A 39 -15.45 -6.78 0.89
N GLN A 40 -16.12 -5.82 1.52
CA GLN A 40 -17.20 -6.08 2.47
C GLN A 40 -18.39 -6.82 1.82
N LEU A 41 -18.82 -6.37 0.64
CA LEU A 41 -19.89 -7.04 -0.12
C LEU A 41 -19.49 -8.45 -0.55
N MET A 42 -18.21 -8.70 -0.85
CA MET A 42 -17.67 -10.03 -1.13
C MET A 42 -17.45 -10.89 0.13
N LYS A 43 -17.69 -10.34 1.33
CA LYS A 43 -17.43 -10.99 2.64
C LYS A 43 -15.97 -11.44 2.78
N ILE A 44 -15.03 -10.62 2.29
CA ILE A 44 -13.59 -10.85 2.39
C ILE A 44 -13.05 -10.00 3.53
N ASP A 45 -12.43 -10.66 4.51
CA ASP A 45 -11.75 -9.97 5.62
C ASP A 45 -10.48 -9.29 5.12
N PHE A 46 -10.31 -8.03 5.50
CA PHE A 46 -9.16 -7.22 5.11
C PHE A 46 -8.68 -6.32 6.26
N ILE A 47 -7.44 -5.89 6.17
CA ILE A 47 -6.81 -4.95 7.08
C ILE A 47 -6.39 -3.71 6.28
N ALA A 48 -6.86 -2.52 6.68
CA ALA A 48 -6.42 -1.26 6.11
C ALA A 48 -5.09 -0.82 6.73
N GLU A 49 -4.26 -0.09 5.95
CA GLU A 49 -2.96 0.43 6.40
C GLU A 49 -2.07 -0.67 7.01
N HIS A 50 -2.09 -1.88 6.43
CA HIS A 50 -1.40 -3.04 6.97
C HIS A 50 0.11 -2.92 6.85
N ARG A 51 0.81 -2.88 7.99
CA ARG A 51 2.27 -2.92 8.03
C ARG A 51 2.74 -4.36 7.85
N PHE A 52 3.45 -4.64 6.77
CA PHE A 52 3.87 -6.00 6.42
C PHE A 52 5.35 -6.29 6.69
N HIS A 53 6.17 -5.23 6.88
CA HIS A 53 7.61 -5.37 7.05
C HIS A 53 8.02 -5.13 8.51
N GLU A 54 8.92 -5.94 9.05
CA GLU A 54 9.31 -5.91 10.45
C GLU A 54 10.00 -4.59 10.86
N THR A 55 11.00 -4.18 10.06
CA THR A 55 11.86 -3.02 10.37
C THR A 55 11.45 -1.75 9.64
N ARG A 56 10.97 -1.84 8.40
CA ARG A 56 10.53 -0.70 7.59
C ARG A 56 9.09 -0.32 7.91
N GLN A 57 8.76 0.97 7.83
CA GLN A 57 7.39 1.47 8.05
C GLN A 57 6.48 1.29 6.83
N TRP A 58 6.79 0.32 5.95
CA TRP A 58 6.00 0.07 4.76
C TRP A 58 4.65 -0.52 5.09
N ARG A 59 3.63 0.03 4.46
CA ARG A 59 2.24 -0.39 4.63
C ARG A 59 1.58 -0.58 3.28
N PHE A 60 0.62 -1.47 3.24
CA PHE A 60 -0.34 -1.56 2.15
C PHE A 60 -1.58 -0.75 2.48
N ASP A 61 -2.21 -0.11 1.49
CA ASP A 61 -3.47 0.59 1.71
C ASP A 61 -4.55 -0.39 2.21
N ILE A 62 -4.60 -1.58 1.61
CA ILE A 62 -5.44 -2.69 2.04
C ILE A 62 -4.66 -4.00 1.91
N ALA A 63 -4.81 -4.90 2.87
CA ALA A 63 -4.26 -6.25 2.80
C ALA A 63 -5.36 -7.30 3.06
N ILE A 64 -5.26 -8.42 2.38
CA ILE A 64 -6.04 -9.64 2.62
C ILE A 64 -5.05 -10.73 3.06
N PRO A 65 -4.72 -10.82 4.37
CA PRO A 65 -3.66 -11.71 4.85
C PRO A 65 -3.92 -13.18 4.57
N SER A 66 -5.17 -13.62 4.63
CA SER A 66 -5.59 -15.00 4.33
C SER A 66 -5.25 -15.47 2.92
N LEU A 67 -5.16 -14.54 1.97
CA LEU A 67 -4.81 -14.80 0.56
C LEU A 67 -3.42 -14.29 0.19
N LYS A 68 -2.72 -13.62 1.13
CA LYS A 68 -1.45 -12.93 0.86
C LYS A 68 -1.57 -11.94 -0.31
N ILE A 69 -2.70 -11.20 -0.36
CA ILE A 69 -2.95 -10.15 -1.36
C ILE A 69 -2.79 -8.79 -0.71
N ALA A 70 -2.00 -7.94 -1.34
CA ALA A 70 -1.85 -6.52 -1.03
C ALA A 70 -2.52 -5.70 -2.13
N ILE A 71 -3.24 -4.66 -1.75
CA ILE A 71 -3.95 -3.76 -2.66
C ILE A 71 -3.45 -2.36 -2.40
N GLU A 72 -2.98 -1.69 -3.45
CA GLU A 72 -2.46 -0.32 -3.44
C GLU A 72 -3.31 0.56 -4.36
N TYR A 73 -3.69 1.71 -3.88
CA TYR A 73 -4.35 2.73 -4.69
C TYR A 73 -3.38 3.85 -5.05
N GLU A 74 -3.07 3.95 -6.33
CA GLU A 74 -2.15 4.95 -6.86
C GLU A 74 -2.90 6.24 -7.18
N GLY A 75 -2.82 7.22 -6.30
CA GLY A 75 -3.39 8.54 -6.49
C GLY A 75 -2.63 9.39 -7.52
N ILE A 76 -2.39 8.88 -8.71
CA ILE A 76 -1.68 9.62 -9.77
C ILE A 76 -2.64 10.66 -10.35
N MET A 77 -2.66 11.85 -9.74
CA MET A 77 -3.49 12.97 -10.19
C MET A 77 -2.69 14.06 -10.93
N SER A 78 -1.35 14.00 -10.92
CA SER A 78 -0.52 15.00 -11.61
C SER A 78 0.90 14.51 -11.92
N ARG A 79 1.54 15.12 -12.93
CA ARG A 79 2.96 14.92 -13.28
C ARG A 79 3.93 15.28 -12.13
N LYS A 80 3.48 15.99 -11.09
CA LYS A 80 4.26 16.37 -9.90
C LYS A 80 4.12 15.38 -8.73
N SER A 81 3.51 14.22 -8.93
CA SER A 81 3.36 13.23 -7.87
C SER A 81 4.74 12.65 -7.49
N ARG A 82 4.92 12.28 -6.21
CA ARG A 82 6.20 11.71 -5.70
C ARG A 82 6.66 10.48 -6.47
N HIS A 83 5.73 9.70 -7.03
CA HIS A 83 6.03 8.51 -7.85
C HIS A 83 6.71 8.83 -9.19
N MET A 84 6.72 10.11 -9.60
CA MET A 84 7.38 10.58 -10.82
C MET A 84 8.84 11.00 -10.58
N THR A 85 9.33 11.01 -9.34
CA THR A 85 10.74 11.26 -9.04
C THR A 85 11.51 9.95 -8.99
N VAL A 86 12.78 9.95 -9.45
CA VAL A 86 13.64 8.77 -9.39
C VAL A 86 13.72 8.20 -7.98
N THR A 87 13.91 9.05 -6.97
CA THR A 87 13.99 8.63 -5.57
C THR A 87 12.67 8.04 -5.05
N GLY A 88 11.52 8.61 -5.43
CA GLY A 88 10.21 8.09 -5.07
C GLY A 88 9.94 6.73 -5.68
N TYR A 89 10.23 6.60 -6.98
CA TYR A 89 10.11 5.35 -7.72
C TYR A 89 11.01 4.24 -7.16
N THR A 90 12.28 4.57 -6.84
CA THR A 90 13.20 3.59 -6.23
C THR A 90 12.66 3.05 -4.90
N LYS A 91 12.11 3.91 -4.03
CA LYS A 91 11.51 3.49 -2.76
C LYS A 91 10.29 2.60 -2.96
N ASP A 92 9.49 2.86 -3.98
CA ASP A 92 8.35 2.01 -4.34
C ASP A 92 8.82 0.65 -4.85
N CYS A 93 9.87 0.60 -5.68
CA CYS A 93 10.49 -0.66 -6.12
C CYS A 93 11.01 -1.48 -4.93
N GLU A 94 11.72 -0.87 -3.98
CA GLU A 94 12.18 -1.55 -2.77
C GLU A 94 11.02 -2.14 -1.97
N LYS A 95 9.95 -1.37 -1.76
CA LYS A 95 8.74 -1.82 -1.05
C LYS A 95 8.11 -3.02 -1.73
N TYR A 96 7.91 -2.95 -3.05
CA TYR A 96 7.24 -4.02 -3.79
C TYR A 96 8.08 -5.28 -3.93
N ASN A 97 9.40 -5.14 -4.08
CA ASN A 97 10.31 -6.27 -4.08
C ASN A 97 10.28 -7.00 -2.72
N ALA A 98 10.36 -6.25 -1.63
CA ALA A 98 10.26 -6.83 -0.29
C ALA A 98 8.91 -7.53 -0.04
N ALA A 99 7.82 -6.94 -0.51
CA ALA A 99 6.50 -7.54 -0.42
C ALA A 99 6.41 -8.85 -1.22
N THR A 100 6.96 -8.87 -2.44
CA THR A 100 7.00 -10.07 -3.30
C THR A 100 7.83 -11.18 -2.65
N ILE A 101 9.00 -10.85 -2.09
CA ILE A 101 9.86 -11.81 -1.35
C ILE A 101 9.11 -12.37 -0.13
N ALA A 102 8.30 -11.55 0.56
CA ALA A 102 7.45 -11.99 1.67
C ALA A 102 6.19 -12.78 1.23
N GLY A 103 6.05 -13.09 -0.06
CA GLY A 103 4.98 -13.89 -0.64
C GLY A 103 3.67 -13.14 -0.89
N TRP A 104 3.70 -11.81 -0.89
CA TRP A 104 2.52 -11.01 -1.20
C TRP A 104 2.32 -10.88 -2.71
N ARG A 105 1.07 -11.02 -3.16
CA ARG A 105 0.62 -10.64 -4.51
C ARG A 105 0.14 -9.20 -4.45
N ILE A 106 0.70 -8.33 -5.26
CA ILE A 106 0.39 -6.91 -5.22
C ILE A 106 -0.55 -6.58 -6.38
N LEU A 107 -1.73 -6.05 -6.04
CA LEU A 107 -2.69 -5.49 -6.98
C LEU A 107 -2.63 -3.97 -6.87
N ARG A 108 -2.39 -3.29 -7.97
CA ARG A 108 -2.26 -1.84 -8.01
C ARG A 108 -3.35 -1.22 -8.86
N TYR A 109 -4.06 -0.28 -8.27
CA TYR A 109 -5.20 0.39 -8.90
C TYR A 109 -5.03 1.90 -8.89
N ASN A 110 -5.65 2.56 -9.85
CA ASN A 110 -5.74 4.01 -9.93
C ASN A 110 -7.22 4.44 -10.13
N ALA A 111 -7.45 5.73 -10.35
CA ALA A 111 -8.80 6.27 -10.52
C ALA A 111 -9.58 5.68 -11.72
N ILE A 112 -8.90 5.08 -12.69
CA ILE A 112 -9.52 4.56 -13.90
C ILE A 112 -9.95 3.11 -13.74
N ASN A 113 -9.10 2.26 -13.10
CA ASN A 113 -9.27 0.81 -13.09
C ASN A 113 -9.69 0.19 -11.73
N TYR A 114 -9.80 0.97 -10.63
CA TYR A 114 -10.10 0.41 -9.31
C TYR A 114 -11.41 -0.38 -9.23
N LYS A 115 -12.35 -0.15 -10.15
CA LYS A 115 -13.63 -0.87 -10.21
C LYS A 115 -13.48 -2.33 -10.62
N SER A 116 -12.36 -2.73 -11.26
CA SER A 116 -12.10 -4.13 -11.63
C SER A 116 -11.70 -5.00 -10.43
N LEU A 117 -11.44 -4.43 -9.25
CA LEU A 117 -10.98 -5.16 -8.06
C LEU A 117 -11.81 -6.44 -7.78
N GLY A 118 -13.14 -6.35 -7.86
CA GLY A 118 -14.00 -7.49 -7.57
C GLY A 118 -13.80 -8.65 -8.55
N ASP A 119 -13.63 -8.36 -9.83
CA ASP A 119 -13.43 -9.36 -10.88
C ASP A 119 -12.03 -9.96 -10.78
N ASP A 120 -11.01 -9.15 -10.55
CA ASP A 120 -9.64 -9.60 -10.37
C ASP A 120 -9.53 -10.57 -9.16
N LEU A 121 -10.18 -10.26 -8.05
CA LEU A 121 -10.20 -11.12 -6.88
C LEU A 121 -10.92 -12.46 -7.17
N ARG A 122 -12.06 -12.44 -7.88
CA ARG A 122 -12.75 -13.68 -8.28
C ARG A 122 -11.85 -14.59 -9.12
N LEU A 123 -11.10 -14.01 -10.06
CA LEU A 123 -10.14 -14.75 -10.89
C LEU A 123 -9.01 -15.36 -10.03
N ILE A 124 -8.43 -14.59 -9.11
CA ILE A 124 -7.36 -15.07 -8.23
C ILE A 124 -7.86 -16.21 -7.32
N ILE A 125 -9.04 -16.06 -6.72
CA ILE A 125 -9.62 -17.07 -5.83
C ILE A 125 -9.92 -18.36 -6.62
N LYS A 126 -10.51 -18.24 -7.81
CA LYS A 126 -10.77 -19.37 -8.71
C LYS A 126 -9.47 -20.11 -9.06
N ASN A 127 -8.43 -19.38 -9.45
CA ASN A 127 -7.14 -19.98 -9.82
C ASN A 127 -6.47 -20.67 -8.63
N ASN A 128 -6.52 -20.08 -7.42
CA ASN A 128 -6.01 -20.71 -6.21
C ASN A 128 -6.74 -22.03 -5.89
N THR A 129 -8.04 -22.08 -6.08
CA THR A 129 -8.82 -23.30 -5.87
C THR A 129 -8.40 -24.41 -6.84
N TRP A 130 -8.13 -24.08 -8.11
CA TRP A 130 -7.61 -25.01 -9.10
C TRP A 130 -6.20 -25.51 -8.76
N GLN A 131 -5.29 -24.62 -8.39
CA GLN A 131 -3.94 -24.98 -7.98
C GLN A 131 -3.95 -25.91 -6.77
N ASN A 132 -4.75 -25.63 -5.75
CA ASN A 132 -4.87 -26.47 -4.56
C ASN A 132 -5.45 -27.87 -4.91
N LYS A 133 -6.41 -27.96 -5.83
CA LYS A 133 -6.93 -29.26 -6.31
C LYS A 133 -5.85 -30.07 -7.02
N ILE A 134 -5.06 -29.44 -7.90
CA ILE A 134 -3.97 -30.08 -8.62
C ILE A 134 -2.90 -30.56 -7.63
N ILE A 135 -2.43 -29.70 -6.73
CA ILE A 135 -1.43 -30.03 -5.71
C ILE A 135 -1.93 -31.19 -4.82
N SER A 136 -3.19 -31.15 -4.37
CA SER A 136 -3.79 -32.23 -3.58
C SER A 136 -3.82 -33.56 -4.34
N LYS A 137 -4.14 -33.53 -5.63
CA LYS A 137 -4.14 -34.72 -6.49
C LYS A 137 -2.74 -35.33 -6.66
N TYR A 138 -1.73 -34.48 -6.92
CA TYR A 138 -0.35 -34.95 -7.10
C TYR A 138 0.33 -35.34 -5.77
N ARG A 139 -0.01 -34.69 -4.66
CA ARG A 139 0.51 -35.05 -3.33
C ARG A 139 0.11 -36.47 -2.94
N LYS A 140 -1.12 -36.89 -3.26
CA LYS A 140 -1.56 -38.28 -3.05
C LYS A 140 -0.78 -39.29 -3.92
N LEU A 141 -0.31 -38.87 -5.10
CA LEU A 141 0.48 -39.73 -6.02
C LEU A 141 1.94 -39.85 -5.58
N ILE A 142 2.53 -38.77 -5.01
CA ILE A 142 3.95 -38.74 -4.60
C ILE A 142 4.19 -39.46 -3.26
N PHE A 143 3.19 -39.47 -2.36
CA PHE A 143 3.29 -40.13 -1.05
C PHE A 143 2.73 -41.58 -1.02
N GLN A 144 2.43 -42.17 -2.20
CA GLN A 144 2.09 -43.58 -2.36
C GLN A 144 3.28 -44.44 -2.85
N ILE A 145 4.47 -43.84 -2.91
CA ILE A 145 5.77 -44.48 -3.10
C ILE A 145 6.50 -44.50 -1.76
#